data_d7236705cf315853efd55ae92e623280
#
_entry.id   d7236705cf315853efd55ae92e623280
#
_cell.length_a   1.000
_cell.length_b   1.000
_cell.length_c   1.000
_cell.angle_alpha   90.00
_cell.angle_beta   90.00
_cell.angle_gamma   90.00
#
_symmetry.space_group_name_H-M   'P 1'
#
loop_
_entity.id
_entity.type
_entity.pdbx_description
1 polymer ?
#
loop_
_entity_poly.entity_id
_entity_poly.type
_entity_poly.pdbx_seq_one_letter_code
_entity_poly.pdbx_strand_id
1 'polypeptide(L)'
;MNIYDVSREANVSAATVSRVINGSSKVSPATRKKVLDVIHKSGYIPNAFAQGLSHDTMRTVGILCVDPSDPNACGNFSMGIGYVQRELRGFDYDTVIYCVGYDMEDKASCLQTMCDRRVDAIVVLGSFFVEGDPEKNACIIKAAQQVPVF
;
A
#
# COMPACT_ATOMS: atom_id res chain seq x y z
N MET A 1 -0.96 14.52 18.96
CA MET A 1 0.26 15.23 18.57
C MET A 1 0.43 15.12 17.07
N ASN A 2 0.89 16.18 16.42
CA ASN A 2 1.10 16.21 14.98
C ASN A 2 2.55 16.63 14.66
N ILE A 3 2.94 16.67 13.36
CA ILE A 3 4.32 17.00 12.94
C ILE A 3 4.77 18.39 13.38
N TYR A 4 3.86 19.35 13.49
CA TYR A 4 4.15 20.71 13.94
C TYR A 4 4.46 20.75 15.45
N ASP A 5 3.81 19.89 16.25
CA ASP A 5 4.09 19.77 17.67
C ASP A 5 5.50 19.20 17.90
N VAL A 6 5.85 18.13 17.16
CA VAL A 6 7.21 17.56 17.16
C VAL A 6 8.26 18.61 16.75
N SER A 7 7.95 19.40 15.71
CA SER A 7 8.88 20.42 15.22
C SER A 7 9.14 21.52 16.27
N ARG A 8 8.10 21.94 16.98
CA ARG A 8 8.23 22.91 18.09
C ARG A 8 9.06 22.35 19.24
N GLU A 9 8.77 21.14 19.69
CA GLU A 9 9.46 20.51 20.83
C GLU A 9 10.93 20.18 20.49
N ALA A 10 11.21 19.74 19.26
CA ALA A 10 12.55 19.51 18.76
C ALA A 10 13.28 20.82 18.34
N ASN A 11 12.61 21.97 18.36
CA ASN A 11 13.14 23.25 17.88
C ASN A 11 13.79 23.15 16.49
N VAL A 12 13.05 22.60 15.53
CA VAL A 12 13.42 22.46 14.12
C VAL A 12 12.20 22.73 13.25
N SER A 13 12.38 22.91 11.94
CA SER A 13 11.23 23.04 11.03
C SER A 13 10.48 21.72 10.84
N ALA A 14 9.18 21.78 10.50
CA ALA A 14 8.40 20.60 10.15
C ALA A 14 9.00 19.84 8.95
N ALA A 15 9.61 20.56 7.99
CA ALA A 15 10.35 19.96 6.89
C ALA A 15 11.57 19.15 7.37
N THR A 16 12.25 19.60 8.43
CA THR A 16 13.35 18.85 9.04
C THR A 16 12.85 17.58 9.73
N VAL A 17 11.72 17.67 10.47
CA VAL A 17 11.07 16.49 11.06
C VAL A 17 10.72 15.48 9.98
N SER A 18 10.08 15.92 8.89
CA SER A 18 9.73 15.06 7.74
C SER A 18 10.96 14.37 7.15
N ARG A 19 12.08 15.10 6.95
CA ARG A 19 13.33 14.52 6.45
C ARG A 19 13.91 13.47 7.40
N VAL A 20 13.80 13.66 8.71
CA VAL A 20 14.26 12.68 9.71
C VAL A 20 13.42 11.41 9.63
N ILE A 21 12.09 11.54 9.60
CA ILE A 21 11.14 10.44 9.50
C ILE A 21 11.38 9.63 8.21
N ASN A 22 11.63 10.33 7.09
CA ASN A 22 11.88 9.72 5.77
C ASN A 22 13.33 9.26 5.57
N GLY A 23 14.15 9.22 6.60
CA GLY A 23 15.51 8.67 6.53
C GLY A 23 16.53 9.49 5.74
N SER A 24 16.21 10.76 5.35
CA SER A 24 17.06 11.60 4.50
C SER A 24 18.47 11.78 5.08
N SER A 25 19.49 11.57 4.26
CA SER A 25 20.90 11.80 4.62
C SER A 25 21.26 13.29 4.80
N LYS A 26 20.37 14.21 4.39
CA LYS A 26 20.58 15.68 4.47
C LYS A 26 20.36 16.25 5.87
N VAL A 27 20.18 15.41 6.89
CA VAL A 27 19.99 15.86 8.28
C VAL A 27 21.16 15.38 9.13
N SER A 28 21.76 16.29 9.91
CA SER A 28 22.88 15.93 10.80
C SER A 28 22.49 14.86 11.83
N PRO A 29 23.44 13.98 12.24
CA PRO A 29 23.17 12.96 13.26
C PRO A 29 22.61 13.54 14.57
N ALA A 30 23.10 14.68 15.00
CA ALA A 30 22.65 15.36 16.22
C ALA A 30 21.17 15.81 16.10
N THR A 31 20.81 16.42 14.99
CA THR A 31 19.43 16.84 14.71
C THR A 31 18.51 15.63 14.59
N ARG A 32 18.96 14.56 13.92
CA ARG A 32 18.19 13.30 13.79
C ARG A 32 17.90 12.71 15.17
N LYS A 33 18.92 12.57 16.01
CA LYS A 33 18.74 12.04 17.36
C LYS A 33 17.72 12.87 18.14
N LYS A 34 17.85 14.20 18.14
CA LYS A 34 16.96 15.11 18.86
C LYS A 34 15.49 14.93 18.44
N VAL A 35 15.22 14.83 17.13
CA VAL A 35 13.87 14.63 16.60
C VAL A 35 13.33 13.25 16.99
N LEU A 36 14.13 12.18 16.86
CA LEU A 36 13.72 10.83 17.23
C LEU A 36 13.43 10.72 18.73
N ASP A 37 14.21 11.37 19.60
CA ASP A 37 13.98 11.40 21.04
C ASP A 37 12.61 12.04 21.38
N VAL A 38 12.24 13.12 20.66
CA VAL A 38 10.92 13.76 20.82
C VAL A 38 9.81 12.82 20.34
N ILE A 39 9.96 12.20 19.16
CA ILE A 39 8.99 11.24 18.62
C ILE A 39 8.75 10.09 19.61
N HIS A 40 9.82 9.49 20.14
CA HIS A 40 9.72 8.41 21.12
C HIS A 40 9.02 8.83 22.42
N LYS A 41 9.39 10.00 22.96
CA LYS A 41 8.79 10.51 24.21
C LYS A 41 7.32 10.86 24.06
N SER A 42 6.96 11.41 22.91
CA SER A 42 5.61 11.91 22.67
C SER A 42 4.62 10.85 22.17
N GLY A 43 5.11 9.67 21.79
CA GLY A 43 4.29 8.64 21.15
C GLY A 43 3.73 9.08 19.78
N TYR A 44 4.36 10.07 19.14
CA TYR A 44 3.93 10.52 17.82
C TYR A 44 4.12 9.40 16.79
N ILE A 45 3.04 9.02 16.13
CA ILE A 45 3.05 8.06 15.02
C ILE A 45 2.99 8.85 13.72
N PRO A 46 4.04 8.77 12.87
CA PRO A 46 4.03 9.40 11.56
C PRO A 46 2.87 8.89 10.70
N ASN A 47 2.21 9.79 9.98
CA ASN A 47 1.15 9.40 9.06
C ASN A 47 1.77 8.75 7.81
N ALA A 48 1.53 7.46 7.62
CA ALA A 48 2.03 6.69 6.47
C ALA A 48 1.58 7.29 5.13
N PHE A 49 0.36 7.82 5.04
CA PHE A 49 -0.12 8.53 3.86
C PHE A 49 0.71 9.77 3.52
N ALA A 50 1.08 10.56 4.53
CA ALA A 50 1.91 11.74 4.33
C ALA A 50 3.35 11.37 3.97
N GLN A 51 3.83 10.20 4.40
CA GLN A 51 5.13 9.66 3.99
C GLN A 51 5.10 9.17 2.54
N GLY A 52 4.08 8.44 2.13
CA GLY A 52 3.89 7.96 0.76
C GLY A 52 3.81 9.10 -0.28
N LEU A 53 3.22 10.24 0.09
CA LEU A 53 3.20 11.44 -0.77
C LEU A 53 4.58 12.09 -0.97
N SER A 54 5.54 11.82 -0.09
CA SER A 54 6.92 12.33 -0.20
C SER A 54 7.90 11.32 -0.81
N HIS A 55 7.48 10.07 -0.97
CA HIS A 55 8.14 9.01 -1.71
C HIS A 55 7.24 8.60 -2.89
N ASP A 56 7.82 8.23 -4.02
CA ASP A 56 7.06 7.74 -5.18
C ASP A 56 6.45 6.34 -4.96
N THR A 57 6.33 5.88 -3.72
CA THR A 57 5.80 4.57 -3.33
C THR A 57 4.97 4.68 -2.06
N MET A 58 3.81 4.04 -2.06
CA MET A 58 2.92 3.92 -0.90
C MET A 58 3.26 2.72 -0.02
N ARG A 59 4.21 1.89 -0.45
CA ARG A 59 4.55 0.60 0.16
C ARG A 59 3.31 -0.27 0.42
N THR A 60 2.43 -0.29 -0.56
CA THR A 60 1.16 -1.02 -0.48
C THR A 60 0.93 -1.80 -1.77
N VAL A 61 0.63 -3.09 -1.64
CA VAL A 61 0.26 -3.96 -2.76
C VAL A 61 -1.22 -4.33 -2.64
N GLY A 62 -1.97 -4.15 -3.73
CA GLY A 62 -3.34 -4.60 -3.84
C GLY A 62 -3.40 -6.10 -4.17
N ILE A 63 -4.29 -6.83 -3.51
CA ILE A 63 -4.58 -8.23 -3.84
C ILE A 63 -6.04 -8.30 -4.29
N LEU A 64 -6.27 -8.72 -5.52
CA LEU A 64 -7.60 -9.02 -6.05
C LEU A 64 -7.83 -10.53 -6.00
N CYS A 65 -8.89 -10.97 -5.37
CA CYS A 65 -9.25 -12.38 -5.27
C CYS A 65 -10.77 -12.57 -5.30
N VAL A 66 -11.22 -13.80 -5.51
CA VAL A 66 -12.64 -14.13 -5.31
C VAL A 66 -12.93 -14.18 -3.82
N ASP A 67 -14.14 -13.77 -3.47
CA ASP A 67 -14.63 -13.89 -2.10
C ASP A 67 -14.57 -15.36 -1.64
N PRO A 68 -13.80 -15.67 -0.60
CA PRO A 68 -13.70 -17.03 -0.09
C PRO A 68 -15.03 -17.60 0.45
N SER A 69 -16.00 -16.74 0.73
CA SER A 69 -17.33 -17.11 1.19
C SER A 69 -18.30 -17.43 0.04
N ASP A 70 -17.93 -17.12 -1.21
CA ASP A 70 -18.75 -17.44 -2.39
C ASP A 70 -18.80 -18.97 -2.57
N PRO A 71 -20.01 -19.58 -2.57
CA PRO A 71 -20.16 -21.03 -2.71
C PRO A 71 -19.61 -21.60 -4.04
N ASN A 72 -19.46 -20.74 -5.05
CA ASN A 72 -18.93 -21.08 -6.37
C ASN A 72 -17.41 -20.91 -6.44
N ALA A 73 -16.79 -20.33 -5.41
CA ALA A 73 -15.33 -20.15 -5.36
C ALA A 73 -14.64 -21.52 -5.28
N CYS A 74 -14.02 -21.92 -6.38
CA CYS A 74 -13.20 -23.13 -6.42
C CYS A 74 -11.75 -22.77 -6.10
N GLY A 75 -11.24 -23.25 -4.97
CA GLY A 75 -9.83 -23.14 -4.64
C GLY A 75 -9.54 -22.50 -3.28
N ASN A 76 -8.38 -22.84 -2.74
CA ASN A 76 -7.96 -22.36 -1.42
C ASN A 76 -7.09 -21.11 -1.57
N PHE A 77 -7.69 -19.99 -2.05
CA PHE A 77 -6.97 -18.72 -2.25
C PHE A 77 -6.50 -18.07 -0.96
N SER A 78 -7.12 -18.44 0.19
CA SER A 78 -6.72 -17.90 1.49
C SER A 78 -5.26 -18.23 1.85
N MET A 79 -4.78 -19.40 1.46
CA MET A 79 -3.36 -19.76 1.64
C MET A 79 -2.45 -18.90 0.78
N GLY A 80 -2.83 -18.64 -0.48
CA GLY A 80 -2.10 -17.76 -1.39
C GLY A 80 -2.00 -16.33 -0.85
N ILE A 81 -3.11 -15.79 -0.36
CA ILE A 81 -3.15 -14.46 0.27
C ILE A 81 -2.19 -14.41 1.46
N GLY A 82 -2.26 -15.37 2.37
CA GLY A 82 -1.40 -15.42 3.56
C GLY A 82 0.08 -15.53 3.21
N TYR A 83 0.41 -16.27 2.16
CA TYR A 83 1.79 -16.38 1.67
C TYR A 83 2.29 -15.03 1.13
N VAL A 84 1.54 -14.41 0.21
CA VAL A 84 1.90 -13.11 -0.38
C VAL A 84 2.06 -12.04 0.71
N GLN A 85 1.13 -11.96 1.66
CA GLN A 85 1.20 -11.01 2.76
C GLN A 85 2.46 -11.20 3.62
N ARG A 86 2.80 -12.45 3.93
CA ARG A 86 3.98 -12.76 4.76
C ARG A 86 5.26 -12.33 4.07
N GLU A 87 5.41 -12.63 2.78
CA GLU A 87 6.59 -12.27 2.00
C GLU A 87 6.71 -10.75 1.85
N LEU A 88 5.63 -10.06 1.49
CA LEU A 88 5.62 -8.61 1.33
C LEU A 88 5.97 -7.86 2.62
N ARG A 89 5.51 -8.38 3.79
CA ARG A 89 5.86 -7.81 5.10
C ARG A 89 7.37 -7.83 5.36
N GLY A 90 8.09 -8.84 4.84
CA GLY A 90 9.56 -8.91 4.91
C GLY A 90 10.26 -7.75 4.20
N PHE A 91 9.56 -7.05 3.30
CA PHE A 91 10.05 -5.89 2.53
C PHE A 91 9.38 -4.57 2.97
N ASP A 92 8.73 -4.53 4.13
CA ASP A 92 7.98 -3.37 4.64
C ASP A 92 6.84 -2.93 3.69
N TYR A 93 6.17 -3.88 3.03
CA TYR A 93 4.96 -3.62 2.25
C TYR A 93 3.72 -4.06 3.01
N ASP A 94 2.72 -3.19 3.03
CA ASP A 94 1.37 -3.50 3.45
C ASP A 94 0.56 -4.09 2.30
N THR A 95 -0.58 -4.73 2.61
CA THR A 95 -1.49 -5.26 1.61
C THR A 95 -2.90 -4.77 1.83
N VAL A 96 -3.59 -4.45 0.75
CA VAL A 96 -5.04 -4.22 0.73
C VAL A 96 -5.69 -5.31 -0.12
N ILE A 97 -6.72 -5.96 0.42
CA ILE A 97 -7.38 -7.09 -0.22
C ILE A 97 -8.75 -6.64 -0.70
N TYR A 98 -9.05 -6.92 -1.95
CA TYR A 98 -10.36 -6.73 -2.55
C TYR A 98 -10.89 -8.07 -3.01
N CYS A 99 -12.04 -8.44 -2.46
CA CYS A 99 -12.75 -9.64 -2.83
C CYS A 99 -13.88 -9.28 -3.80
N VAL A 100 -14.00 -10.02 -4.88
CA VAL A 100 -15.12 -9.92 -5.85
C VAL A 100 -15.90 -11.20 -5.84
N GLY A 101 -17.20 -11.11 -6.17
CA GLY A 101 -18.03 -12.29 -6.40
C GLY A 101 -17.53 -13.09 -7.61
N TYR A 102 -17.92 -14.35 -7.69
CA TYR A 102 -17.54 -15.24 -8.81
C TYR A 102 -18.07 -14.74 -10.16
N ASP A 103 -19.14 -13.96 -10.16
CA ASP A 103 -19.72 -13.28 -11.34
C ASP A 103 -18.85 -12.13 -11.90
N MET A 104 -17.82 -11.72 -11.13
CA MET A 104 -16.87 -10.68 -11.53
C MET A 104 -17.47 -9.28 -11.75
N GLU A 105 -18.69 -9.01 -11.30
CA GLU A 105 -19.38 -7.73 -11.54
C GLU A 105 -18.55 -6.54 -10.99
N ASP A 106 -17.93 -6.70 -9.81
CA ASP A 106 -17.16 -5.67 -9.14
C ASP A 106 -15.69 -5.58 -9.55
N LYS A 107 -15.21 -6.46 -10.44
CA LYS A 107 -13.79 -6.53 -10.82
C LYS A 107 -13.23 -5.17 -11.26
N ALA A 108 -13.93 -4.49 -12.15
CA ALA A 108 -13.48 -3.21 -12.68
C ALA A 108 -13.43 -2.11 -11.60
N SER A 109 -14.43 -2.07 -10.73
CA SER A 109 -14.51 -1.12 -9.62
C SER A 109 -13.39 -1.34 -8.60
N CYS A 110 -13.11 -2.58 -8.24
CA CYS A 110 -12.03 -2.95 -7.34
C CYS A 110 -10.65 -2.53 -7.89
N LEU A 111 -10.37 -2.84 -9.16
CA LEU A 111 -9.12 -2.45 -9.82
C LEU A 111 -8.96 -0.93 -9.89
N GLN A 112 -10.02 -0.20 -10.26
CA GLN A 112 -9.98 1.26 -10.29
C GLN A 112 -9.72 1.83 -8.90
N THR A 113 -10.38 1.31 -7.86
CA THR A 113 -10.18 1.75 -6.48
C THR A 113 -8.74 1.53 -6.00
N MET A 114 -8.11 0.41 -6.37
CA MET A 114 -6.69 0.17 -6.06
C MET A 114 -5.79 1.21 -6.74
N CYS A 115 -6.03 1.52 -8.02
CA CYS A 115 -5.29 2.54 -8.75
C CYS A 115 -5.47 3.93 -8.11
N ASP A 116 -6.71 4.30 -7.76
CA ASP A 116 -7.02 5.59 -7.12
C ASP A 116 -6.35 5.71 -5.74
N ARG A 117 -6.18 4.60 -5.03
CA ARG A 117 -5.43 4.52 -3.78
C ARG A 117 -3.91 4.50 -3.97
N ARG A 118 -3.45 4.52 -5.22
CA ARG A 118 -2.03 4.55 -5.58
C ARG A 118 -1.24 3.38 -5.01
N VAL A 119 -1.82 2.16 -5.05
CA VAL A 119 -1.04 0.96 -4.70
C VAL A 119 0.16 0.85 -5.63
N ASP A 120 1.27 0.29 -5.15
CA ASP A 120 2.51 0.19 -5.92
C ASP A 120 2.48 -0.99 -6.92
N ALA A 121 1.62 -1.98 -6.66
CA ALA A 121 1.37 -3.11 -7.55
C ALA A 121 0.02 -3.77 -7.22
N ILE A 122 -0.50 -4.56 -8.16
CA ILE A 122 -1.68 -5.39 -7.97
C ILE A 122 -1.32 -6.85 -8.26
N VAL A 123 -1.68 -7.75 -7.34
CA VAL A 123 -1.60 -9.20 -7.52
C VAL A 123 -3.01 -9.74 -7.71
N VAL A 124 -3.23 -10.43 -8.82
CA VAL A 124 -4.53 -11.06 -9.15
C VAL A 124 -4.44 -12.54 -8.86
N LEU A 125 -5.17 -13.01 -7.86
CA LEU A 125 -5.16 -14.41 -7.45
C LEU A 125 -6.31 -15.19 -8.11
N GLY A 126 -5.98 -15.86 -9.20
CA GLY A 126 -6.89 -16.75 -9.92
C GLY A 126 -6.86 -16.52 -11.44
N SER A 127 -6.62 -17.61 -12.18
CA SER A 127 -6.52 -17.57 -13.65
C SER A 127 -7.83 -17.16 -14.34
N PHE A 128 -8.95 -17.34 -13.66
CA PHE A 128 -10.29 -16.97 -14.18
C PHE A 128 -10.54 -15.46 -14.23
N PHE A 129 -9.70 -14.65 -13.63
CA PHE A 129 -9.74 -13.20 -13.80
C PHE A 129 -9.31 -12.75 -15.20
N VAL A 130 -8.50 -13.57 -15.88
CA VAL A 130 -8.03 -13.30 -17.24
C VAL A 130 -8.77 -14.19 -18.21
N GLU A 131 -9.53 -13.57 -19.10
CA GLU A 131 -10.33 -14.27 -20.09
C GLU A 131 -9.62 -14.32 -21.45
N GLY A 132 -9.98 -15.32 -22.28
CA GLY A 132 -9.43 -15.43 -23.64
C GLY A 132 -9.85 -14.29 -24.58
N ASP A 133 -10.93 -13.57 -24.23
CA ASP A 133 -11.41 -12.41 -24.96
C ASP A 133 -10.74 -11.13 -24.44
N PRO A 134 -9.95 -10.42 -25.26
CA PRO A 134 -9.28 -9.19 -24.85
C PRO A 134 -10.22 -8.08 -24.36
N GLU A 135 -11.44 -7.98 -24.90
CA GLU A 135 -12.40 -6.95 -24.48
C GLU A 135 -12.83 -7.12 -23.02
N LYS A 136 -12.95 -8.36 -22.58
CA LYS A 136 -13.28 -8.68 -21.18
C LYS A 136 -12.13 -8.43 -20.20
N ASN A 137 -10.91 -8.28 -20.71
CA ASN A 137 -9.72 -7.93 -19.92
C ASN A 137 -9.47 -6.42 -19.89
N ALA A 138 -10.32 -5.59 -20.50
CA ALA A 138 -10.09 -4.15 -20.62
C ALA A 138 -9.80 -3.46 -19.28
N CYS A 139 -10.46 -3.86 -18.19
CA CYS A 139 -10.22 -3.30 -16.84
C CYS A 139 -8.84 -3.66 -16.30
N ILE A 140 -8.36 -4.88 -16.53
CA ILE A 140 -7.01 -5.31 -16.13
C ILE A 140 -5.95 -4.58 -16.95
N ILE A 141 -6.16 -4.49 -18.27
CA ILE A 141 -5.26 -3.76 -19.17
C ILE A 141 -5.16 -2.29 -18.77
N LYS A 142 -6.31 -1.66 -18.45
CA LYS A 142 -6.35 -0.28 -17.97
C LYS A 142 -5.60 -0.10 -16.64
N ALA A 143 -5.75 -1.03 -15.71
CA ALA A 143 -5.00 -1.01 -14.45
C ALA A 143 -3.49 -1.18 -14.69
N ALA A 144 -3.09 -2.11 -15.57
CA ALA A 144 -1.70 -2.38 -15.90
C ALA A 144 -0.98 -1.21 -16.59
N GLN A 145 -1.73 -0.26 -17.17
CA GLN A 145 -1.16 1.00 -17.67
C GLN A 145 -0.80 1.99 -16.56
N GLN A 146 -1.32 1.80 -15.35
CA GLN A 146 -1.12 2.70 -14.22
C GLN A 146 -0.15 2.11 -13.17
N VAL A 147 -0.27 0.82 -12.90
CA VAL A 147 0.53 0.10 -11.91
C VAL A 147 0.88 -1.30 -12.42
N PRO A 148 2.00 -1.91 -12.01
CA PRO A 148 2.29 -3.31 -12.32
C PRO A 148 1.16 -4.24 -11.86
N VAL A 149 0.71 -5.15 -12.73
CA VAL A 149 -0.29 -6.18 -12.44
C VAL A 149 0.31 -7.55 -12.70
N PHE A 150 0.21 -8.45 -11.72
CA PHE A 150 0.79 -9.80 -11.71
C PHE A 150 -0.28 -10.86 -11.53
#